data_e5f1cacccb357d81cacb3ad78010467a
#
_entry.id   e5f1cacccb357d81cacb3ad78010467a
#
_cell.length_a   1.000
_cell.length_b   1.000
_cell.length_c   1.000
_cell.angle_alpha   90.00
_cell.angle_beta   90.00
_cell.angle_gamma   90.00
#
_symmetry.space_group_name_H-M   'P 1'
#
loop_
_entity.id
_entity.type
_entity.pdbx_description
1 polymer ?
#
loop_
_entity_poly.entity_id
_entity_poly.type
_entity_poly.pdbx_seq_one_letter_code
_entity_poly.pdbx_strand_id
1 'polypeptide(L)'
;FTHDNPTENRIRGLINTLWHQAEWDWFTRGGEDVLYWHWSPNNGWAMNHQLKGQNECHITYILAASSPTYPIRESVYHKGWANSITFKNGKEYYGIRLPLGTDFGGPLFFTHYSYLGLDPRRLKDSYADYGEQMKAHTLINRAYCIDNPKKYKGYGRKCWGLTATDNHQGYSAHCPQNDLGVITPTAAISSIPYTPEHSLETMRYFYEELGDRLWGEYG
;
A
#
# COMPACT_ATOMS: atom_id res chain seq x y z
N PHE A 1 -16.81 12.18 -3.03
CA PHE A 1 -17.15 13.37 -3.80
C PHE A 1 -18.34 13.07 -4.71
N THR A 2 -19.54 13.34 -4.23
CA THR A 2 -20.79 13.04 -4.93
C THR A 2 -21.67 14.27 -5.18
N HIS A 3 -21.15 15.45 -4.80
CA HIS A 3 -21.92 16.70 -4.88
C HIS A 3 -21.41 17.58 -6.01
N ASP A 4 -22.34 18.02 -6.84
CA ASP A 4 -22.07 18.98 -7.91
C ASP A 4 -22.01 20.39 -7.29
N ASN A 5 -20.80 20.80 -6.93
CA ASN A 5 -20.56 22.16 -6.46
C ASN A 5 -19.36 22.80 -7.19
N PRO A 6 -19.32 24.14 -7.30
CA PRO A 6 -18.30 24.84 -8.08
C PRO A 6 -16.86 24.57 -7.60
N THR A 7 -16.65 24.41 -6.30
CA THR A 7 -15.32 24.11 -5.74
C THR A 7 -14.84 22.72 -6.13
N GLU A 8 -15.73 21.72 -6.02
CA GLU A 8 -15.41 20.36 -6.43
C GLU A 8 -15.10 20.28 -7.94
N ASN A 9 -15.91 20.92 -8.76
CA ASN A 9 -15.70 20.96 -10.20
C ASN A 9 -14.36 21.62 -10.57
N ARG A 10 -13.99 22.70 -9.86
CA ARG A 10 -12.68 23.35 -10.04
C ARG A 10 -11.54 22.43 -9.64
N ILE A 11 -11.64 21.73 -8.51
CA ILE A 11 -10.61 20.76 -8.05
C ILE A 11 -10.47 19.63 -9.07
N ARG A 12 -11.56 19.05 -9.57
CA ARG A 12 -11.54 18.01 -10.60
C ARG A 12 -10.90 18.51 -11.89
N GLY A 13 -11.21 19.74 -12.31
CA GLY A 13 -10.58 20.37 -13.47
C GLY A 13 -9.06 20.48 -13.32
N LEU A 14 -8.58 20.94 -12.16
CA LEU A 14 -7.14 21.03 -11.87
C LEU A 14 -6.46 19.65 -11.85
N ILE A 15 -7.08 18.66 -11.22
CA ILE A 15 -6.57 17.29 -11.18
C ILE A 15 -6.46 16.71 -12.59
N ASN A 16 -7.50 16.88 -13.42
CA ASN A 16 -7.48 16.42 -14.80
C ASN A 16 -6.38 17.11 -15.61
N THR A 17 -6.21 18.43 -15.44
CA THR A 17 -5.12 19.17 -16.10
C THR A 17 -3.75 18.61 -15.72
N LEU A 18 -3.51 18.39 -14.43
CA LEU A 18 -2.24 17.82 -13.96
C LEU A 18 -2.01 16.41 -14.51
N TRP A 19 -3.05 15.57 -14.54
CA TRP A 19 -2.94 14.22 -15.08
C TRP A 19 -2.62 14.22 -16.58
N HIS A 20 -3.24 15.11 -17.36
CA HIS A 20 -2.95 15.29 -18.79
C HIS A 20 -1.55 15.83 -19.07
N GLN A 21 -1.00 16.64 -18.15
CA GLN A 21 0.32 17.26 -18.30
C GLN A 21 1.47 16.39 -17.76
N ALA A 22 1.16 15.38 -16.94
CA ALA A 22 2.17 14.51 -16.37
C ALA A 22 2.80 13.64 -17.47
N GLU A 23 4.07 13.82 -17.71
CA GLU A 23 4.86 13.06 -18.68
C GLU A 23 5.24 11.69 -18.06
N TRP A 24 4.29 10.78 -17.99
CA TRP A 24 4.48 9.47 -17.37
C TRP A 24 5.52 8.61 -18.07
N ASP A 25 5.60 8.70 -19.40
CA ASP A 25 6.59 8.01 -20.24
C ASP A 25 8.02 8.50 -19.97
N TRP A 26 8.20 9.77 -19.54
CA TRP A 26 9.49 10.29 -19.07
C TRP A 26 10.11 9.41 -17.98
N PHE A 27 9.30 8.93 -17.05
CA PHE A 27 9.75 8.08 -15.94
C PHE A 27 10.16 6.67 -16.37
N THR A 28 10.08 6.34 -17.63
CA THR A 28 10.73 5.14 -18.22
C THR A 28 12.20 5.35 -18.51
N ARG A 29 12.75 6.52 -18.22
CA ARG A 29 14.17 6.88 -18.44
C ARG A 29 14.67 6.59 -19.87
N GLY A 30 13.96 7.14 -20.84
CA GLY A 30 14.28 6.97 -22.26
C GLY A 30 13.72 5.71 -22.90
N GLY A 31 12.64 5.16 -22.37
CA GLY A 31 11.89 4.06 -22.97
C GLY A 31 12.25 2.68 -22.44
N GLU A 32 12.84 2.57 -21.26
CA GLU A 32 13.02 1.29 -20.57
C GLU A 32 11.66 0.66 -20.22
N ASP A 33 11.60 -0.66 -20.06
CA ASP A 33 10.38 -1.39 -19.72
C ASP A 33 10.10 -1.38 -18.20
N VAL A 34 10.26 -0.21 -17.54
CA VAL A 34 10.03 -0.03 -16.10
C VAL A 34 9.86 1.46 -15.79
N LEU A 35 9.10 1.79 -14.74
CA LEU A 35 9.06 3.13 -14.16
C LEU A 35 10.12 3.30 -13.07
N TYR A 36 10.70 4.50 -13.00
CA TYR A 36 11.63 4.91 -11.96
C TYR A 36 10.94 5.82 -10.95
N TRP A 37 11.29 5.66 -9.68
CA TRP A 37 10.65 6.37 -8.58
C TRP A 37 10.99 7.86 -8.53
N HIS A 38 12.23 8.21 -8.80
CA HIS A 38 12.72 9.57 -8.54
C HIS A 38 13.57 10.11 -9.67
N TRP A 39 13.27 11.35 -10.01
CA TRP A 39 14.14 12.25 -10.76
C TRP A 39 14.09 13.64 -10.13
N SER A 40 15.20 14.36 -10.12
CA SER A 40 15.25 15.76 -9.71
C SER A 40 16.27 16.54 -10.54
N PRO A 41 16.10 17.87 -10.70
CA PRO A 41 17.05 18.70 -11.44
C PRO A 41 18.48 18.63 -10.90
N ASN A 42 18.64 18.46 -9.59
CA ASN A 42 19.94 18.45 -8.92
C ASN A 42 20.66 17.11 -9.00
N ASN A 43 19.91 16.00 -9.02
CA ASN A 43 20.47 14.65 -8.92
C ASN A 43 20.15 13.78 -10.15
N GLY A 44 19.35 14.27 -11.08
CA GLY A 44 18.91 13.47 -12.23
C GLY A 44 18.32 12.14 -11.79
N TRP A 45 18.76 11.05 -12.37
CA TRP A 45 18.38 9.67 -12.07
C TRP A 45 19.29 8.96 -11.05
N ALA A 46 20.06 9.71 -10.24
CA ALA A 46 21.09 9.13 -9.35
C ALA A 46 20.55 8.08 -8.36
N MET A 47 19.29 8.21 -7.92
CA MET A 47 18.67 7.21 -7.04
C MET A 47 18.51 5.85 -7.72
N ASN A 48 18.32 5.81 -9.03
CA ASN A 48 18.23 4.60 -9.87
C ASN A 48 17.25 3.52 -9.32
N HIS A 49 16.19 3.94 -8.63
CA HIS A 49 15.23 3.02 -8.02
C HIS A 49 14.10 2.67 -8.99
N GLN A 50 14.09 1.43 -9.46
CA GLN A 50 13.05 0.89 -10.32
C GLN A 50 11.84 0.43 -9.49
N LEU A 51 10.64 0.82 -9.90
CA LEU A 51 9.39 0.39 -9.27
C LEU A 51 9.00 -1.01 -9.78
N LYS A 52 9.29 -2.03 -8.99
CA LYS A 52 9.01 -3.43 -9.33
C LYS A 52 8.39 -4.19 -8.18
N GLY A 53 7.48 -5.10 -8.50
CA GLY A 53 6.84 -5.96 -7.51
C GLY A 53 5.60 -5.35 -6.87
N GLN A 54 4.89 -6.16 -6.10
CA GLN A 54 3.71 -5.70 -5.36
C GLN A 54 4.16 -4.81 -4.20
N ASN A 55 3.89 -3.51 -4.32
CA ASN A 55 4.20 -2.48 -3.34
C ASN A 55 3.21 -1.31 -3.44
N GLU A 56 3.47 -0.22 -2.75
CA GLU A 56 2.62 0.97 -2.68
C GLU A 56 2.48 1.75 -3.99
N CYS A 57 3.30 1.47 -5.01
CA CYS A 57 3.36 2.25 -6.24
C CYS A 57 2.44 1.74 -7.38
N HIS A 58 1.52 0.82 -7.12
CA HIS A 58 0.62 0.28 -8.14
C HIS A 58 -0.20 1.39 -8.84
N ILE A 59 -0.67 2.39 -8.08
CA ILE A 59 -1.41 3.54 -8.63
C ILE A 59 -0.61 4.29 -9.69
N THR A 60 0.71 4.40 -9.54
CA THR A 60 1.57 5.08 -10.51
C THR A 60 1.52 4.39 -11.87
N TYR A 61 1.59 3.06 -11.90
CA TYR A 61 1.47 2.28 -13.13
C TYR A 61 0.10 2.38 -13.76
N ILE A 62 -0.97 2.39 -12.97
CA ILE A 62 -2.35 2.52 -13.47
C ILE A 62 -2.58 3.90 -14.08
N LEU A 63 -2.15 4.96 -13.40
CA LEU A 63 -2.26 6.32 -13.92
C LEU A 63 -1.40 6.51 -15.17
N ALA A 64 -0.21 5.97 -15.19
CA ALA A 64 0.68 6.03 -16.33
C ALA A 64 0.14 5.26 -17.54
N ALA A 65 -0.40 4.06 -17.33
CA ALA A 65 -0.98 3.26 -18.41
C ALA A 65 -2.27 3.87 -18.97
N SER A 66 -3.05 4.56 -18.13
CA SER A 66 -4.32 5.19 -18.52
C SER A 66 -4.18 6.64 -18.98
N SER A 67 -2.98 7.22 -18.97
CA SER A 67 -2.76 8.60 -19.39
C SER A 67 -3.22 8.83 -20.84
N PRO A 68 -4.01 9.87 -21.12
CA PRO A 68 -4.48 10.16 -22.46
C PRO A 68 -3.42 10.83 -23.34
N THR A 69 -2.36 11.38 -22.77
CA THR A 69 -1.34 12.18 -23.47
C THR A 69 0.03 11.52 -23.49
N TYR A 70 0.48 10.96 -22.37
CA TYR A 70 1.80 10.37 -22.20
C TYR A 70 1.73 8.95 -21.60
N PRO A 71 0.97 8.02 -22.26
CA PRO A 71 0.81 6.68 -21.71
C PRO A 71 2.11 5.88 -21.81
N ILE A 72 2.36 5.06 -20.82
CA ILE A 72 3.40 4.04 -20.91
C ILE A 72 2.95 2.89 -21.80
N ARG A 73 3.92 2.20 -22.41
CA ARG A 73 3.65 0.97 -23.17
C ARG A 73 3.21 -0.15 -22.25
N GLU A 74 2.38 -1.05 -22.74
CA GLU A 74 1.94 -2.24 -22.02
C GLU A 74 3.11 -3.05 -21.46
N SER A 75 4.22 -3.16 -22.21
CA SER A 75 5.43 -3.86 -21.76
C SER A 75 6.03 -3.30 -20.46
N VAL A 76 5.87 -1.99 -20.20
CA VAL A 76 6.35 -1.36 -18.96
C VAL A 76 5.61 -1.89 -17.75
N TYR A 77 4.31 -2.16 -17.86
CA TYR A 77 3.55 -2.81 -16.78
C TYR A 77 4.00 -4.27 -16.58
N HIS A 78 4.05 -5.06 -17.63
CA HIS A 78 4.31 -6.50 -17.52
C HIS A 78 5.77 -6.83 -17.21
N LYS A 79 6.73 -6.10 -17.78
CA LYS A 79 8.17 -6.32 -17.56
C LYS A 79 8.75 -5.47 -16.43
N GLY A 80 8.11 -4.36 -16.08
CA GLY A 80 8.46 -3.51 -14.95
C GLY A 80 7.76 -3.95 -13.68
N TRP A 81 6.51 -3.51 -13.48
CA TRP A 81 5.71 -3.81 -12.30
C TRP A 81 5.62 -5.30 -11.99
N ALA A 82 5.15 -6.09 -12.94
CA ALA A 82 4.86 -7.52 -12.74
C ALA A 82 6.08 -8.45 -12.86
N ASN A 83 7.26 -7.93 -13.16
CA ASN A 83 8.47 -8.71 -13.36
C ASN A 83 9.46 -8.54 -12.19
N SER A 84 9.13 -9.15 -11.06
CA SER A 84 10.00 -9.22 -9.89
C SER A 84 9.89 -10.61 -9.27
N ILE A 85 10.97 -11.08 -8.67
CA ILE A 85 10.96 -12.33 -7.88
C ILE A 85 10.02 -12.25 -6.68
N THR A 86 9.67 -11.03 -6.26
CA THR A 86 8.75 -10.74 -5.16
C THR A 86 7.35 -10.37 -5.63
N PHE A 87 7.04 -10.47 -6.93
CA PHE A 87 5.73 -10.10 -7.44
C PHE A 87 4.69 -11.20 -7.23
N LYS A 88 4.96 -12.42 -7.73
CA LYS A 88 4.06 -13.56 -7.54
C LYS A 88 4.40 -14.27 -6.24
N ASN A 89 3.41 -14.52 -5.40
CA ASN A 89 3.58 -15.27 -4.17
C ASN A 89 2.93 -16.67 -4.28
N GLY A 90 1.62 -16.75 -4.19
CA GLY A 90 0.85 -18.00 -4.31
C GLY A 90 0.92 -18.92 -3.09
N LYS A 91 1.71 -18.58 -2.05
CA LYS A 91 1.83 -19.33 -0.81
C LYS A 91 0.62 -19.13 0.09
N GLU A 92 0.49 -20.01 1.05
CA GLU A 92 -0.52 -19.93 2.11
C GLU A 92 0.12 -19.58 3.44
N TYR A 93 -0.49 -18.62 4.17
CA TYR A 93 -0.09 -18.19 5.50
C TYR A 93 -1.33 -18.20 6.41
N TYR A 94 -1.30 -18.94 7.48
CA TYR A 94 -2.44 -19.04 8.42
C TYR A 94 -3.75 -19.51 7.75
N GLY A 95 -3.66 -20.39 6.75
CA GLY A 95 -4.82 -20.83 5.96
C GLY A 95 -5.33 -19.82 4.93
N ILE A 96 -4.57 -18.74 4.67
CA ILE A 96 -4.94 -17.67 3.74
C ILE A 96 -3.94 -17.65 2.59
N ARG A 97 -4.42 -17.85 1.37
CA ARG A 97 -3.59 -17.75 0.17
C ARG A 97 -3.28 -16.30 -0.16
N LEU A 98 -2.01 -15.99 -0.37
CA LEU A 98 -1.52 -14.69 -0.80
C LEU A 98 -1.15 -14.72 -2.29
N PRO A 99 -1.89 -14.07 -3.18
CA PRO A 99 -1.58 -14.10 -4.62
C PRO A 99 -0.25 -13.44 -4.97
N LEU A 100 -0.01 -12.25 -4.46
CA LEU A 100 1.11 -11.38 -4.83
C LEU A 100 1.91 -10.92 -3.61
N GLY A 101 3.14 -10.47 -3.86
CA GLY A 101 3.99 -9.80 -2.88
C GLY A 101 5.03 -10.71 -2.24
N THR A 102 5.80 -10.15 -1.33
CA THR A 102 6.79 -10.87 -0.54
C THR A 102 6.13 -11.86 0.42
N ASP A 103 6.91 -12.66 1.12
CA ASP A 103 6.38 -13.53 2.17
C ASP A 103 5.58 -12.72 3.20
N PHE A 104 4.40 -13.22 3.55
CA PHE A 104 3.39 -12.57 4.39
C PHE A 104 2.83 -11.25 3.84
N GLY A 105 3.23 -10.79 2.66
CA GLY A 105 2.76 -9.56 2.02
C GLY A 105 3.62 -8.31 2.26
N GLY A 106 4.51 -8.33 3.23
CA GLY A 106 5.28 -7.15 3.63
C GLY A 106 4.52 -6.20 4.58
N PRO A 107 4.91 -4.92 4.66
CA PRO A 107 4.24 -3.92 5.49
C PRO A 107 2.87 -3.52 4.92
N LEU A 108 1.91 -3.22 5.81
CA LEU A 108 0.53 -2.94 5.38
C LEU A 108 0.36 -1.67 4.54
N PHE A 109 1.30 -0.74 4.53
CA PHE A 109 1.17 0.41 3.63
C PHE A 109 1.16 0.01 2.14
N PHE A 110 1.69 -1.14 1.77
CA PHE A 110 1.53 -1.71 0.43
C PHE A 110 0.07 -1.94 0.05
N THR A 111 -0.78 -2.19 1.05
CA THR A 111 -2.22 -2.39 0.89
C THR A 111 -3.01 -1.08 0.93
N HIS A 112 -2.43 0.00 1.44
CA HIS A 112 -3.18 1.23 1.69
C HIS A 112 -2.91 2.32 0.65
N TYR A 113 -1.65 2.63 0.33
CA TYR A 113 -1.32 3.87 -0.37
C TYR A 113 -1.89 3.97 -1.78
N SER A 114 -1.73 2.98 -2.63
CA SER A 114 -2.33 3.00 -3.97
C SER A 114 -3.85 3.08 -3.92
N TYR A 115 -4.45 2.50 -2.90
CA TYR A 115 -5.90 2.34 -2.79
C TYR A 115 -6.59 3.45 -2.00
N LEU A 116 -5.87 4.50 -1.65
CA LEU A 116 -6.46 5.79 -1.30
C LEU A 116 -7.11 6.46 -2.53
N GLY A 117 -6.57 6.22 -3.72
CA GLY A 117 -7.06 6.78 -4.97
C GLY A 117 -7.71 5.77 -5.93
N LEU A 118 -7.55 4.49 -5.68
CA LEU A 118 -8.11 3.42 -6.50
C LEU A 118 -9.07 2.56 -5.68
N ASP A 119 -10.18 2.11 -6.26
CA ASP A 119 -11.05 1.11 -5.64
C ASP A 119 -10.58 -0.30 -6.05
N PRO A 120 -9.96 -1.07 -5.15
CA PRO A 120 -9.43 -2.39 -5.49
C PRO A 120 -10.51 -3.44 -5.72
N ARG A 121 -11.76 -3.21 -5.27
CA ARG A 121 -12.86 -4.20 -5.34
C ARG A 121 -13.28 -4.57 -6.76
N ARG A 122 -12.92 -3.75 -7.74
CA ARG A 122 -13.19 -3.98 -9.17
C ARG A 122 -11.94 -3.97 -10.03
N LEU A 123 -10.79 -3.95 -9.38
CA LEU A 123 -9.50 -3.89 -10.07
C LEU A 123 -8.95 -5.31 -10.22
N LYS A 124 -8.86 -5.76 -11.46
CA LYS A 124 -8.34 -7.08 -11.83
C LYS A 124 -7.44 -6.96 -13.05
N ASP A 125 -6.43 -7.79 -13.07
CA ASP A 125 -5.59 -8.01 -14.23
C ASP A 125 -5.30 -9.51 -14.43
N SER A 126 -4.34 -9.86 -15.29
CA SER A 126 -3.93 -11.25 -15.52
C SER A 126 -3.21 -11.89 -14.32
N TYR A 127 -2.90 -11.14 -13.29
CA TYR A 127 -2.10 -11.58 -12.15
C TYR A 127 -2.93 -11.78 -10.89
N ALA A 128 -3.88 -10.89 -10.60
CA ALA A 128 -4.70 -10.94 -9.39
C ALA A 128 -6.03 -10.20 -9.50
N ASP A 129 -6.93 -10.55 -8.58
CA ASP A 129 -8.02 -9.71 -8.10
C ASP A 129 -7.46 -8.89 -6.93
N TYR A 130 -7.36 -7.58 -7.09
CA TYR A 130 -6.71 -6.73 -6.10
C TYR A 130 -7.55 -6.53 -4.83
N GLY A 131 -8.87 -6.67 -4.91
CA GLY A 131 -9.72 -6.70 -3.72
C GLY A 131 -9.39 -7.90 -2.82
N GLU A 132 -9.29 -9.08 -3.40
CA GLU A 132 -8.92 -10.30 -2.66
C GLU A 132 -7.47 -10.23 -2.18
N GLN A 133 -6.55 -9.70 -2.98
CA GLN A 133 -5.15 -9.50 -2.61
C GLN A 133 -5.02 -8.62 -1.34
N MET A 134 -5.70 -7.47 -1.30
CA MET A 134 -5.61 -6.53 -0.18
C MET A 134 -6.24 -7.12 1.09
N LYS A 135 -7.36 -7.81 0.94
CA LYS A 135 -8.01 -8.52 2.04
C LYS A 135 -7.13 -9.64 2.60
N ALA A 136 -6.55 -10.46 1.72
CA ALA A 136 -5.65 -11.55 2.12
C ALA A 136 -4.43 -11.02 2.88
N HIS A 137 -3.74 -10.00 2.36
CA HIS A 137 -2.59 -9.39 3.02
C HIS A 137 -2.95 -8.82 4.41
N THR A 138 -4.07 -8.11 4.52
CA THR A 138 -4.55 -7.56 5.80
C THR A 138 -4.82 -8.67 6.82
N LEU A 139 -5.52 -9.73 6.42
CA LEU A 139 -5.84 -10.85 7.31
C LEU A 139 -4.60 -11.64 7.72
N ILE A 140 -3.62 -11.81 6.84
CA ILE A 140 -2.33 -12.45 7.16
C ILE A 140 -1.55 -11.64 8.18
N ASN A 141 -1.46 -10.31 8.03
CA ASN A 141 -0.80 -9.43 8.99
C ASN A 141 -1.46 -9.51 10.37
N ARG A 142 -2.80 -9.51 10.41
CA ARG A 142 -3.56 -9.70 11.65
C ARG A 142 -3.33 -11.08 12.27
N ALA A 143 -3.37 -12.14 11.47
CA ALA A 143 -3.15 -13.51 11.95
C ALA A 143 -1.75 -13.69 12.53
N TYR A 144 -0.74 -13.09 11.95
CA TYR A 144 0.62 -13.04 12.50
C TYR A 144 0.64 -12.39 13.88
N CYS A 145 -0.03 -11.26 14.06
CA CYS A 145 -0.11 -10.59 15.36
C CYS A 145 -0.88 -11.43 16.42
N ILE A 146 -1.86 -12.21 15.98
CA ILE A 146 -2.59 -13.15 16.88
C ILE A 146 -1.70 -14.32 17.28
N ASP A 147 -1.01 -14.94 16.33
CA ASP A 147 -0.05 -16.03 16.57
C ASP A 147 1.12 -15.55 17.47
N ASN A 148 1.54 -14.31 17.26
CA ASN A 148 2.56 -13.63 18.06
C ASN A 148 3.81 -14.50 18.32
N PRO A 149 4.50 -14.96 17.27
CA PRO A 149 5.59 -15.94 17.41
C PRO A 149 6.77 -15.41 18.23
N LYS A 150 6.90 -14.07 18.31
CA LYS A 150 7.95 -13.40 19.11
C LYS A 150 7.50 -13.06 20.53
N LYS A 151 6.25 -13.36 20.90
CA LYS A 151 5.68 -13.18 22.23
C LYS A 151 5.71 -11.72 22.73
N TYR A 152 5.51 -10.77 21.84
CA TYR A 152 5.42 -9.35 22.22
C TYR A 152 4.17 -9.08 23.04
N LYS A 153 4.34 -8.31 24.13
CA LYS A 153 3.23 -7.93 24.99
C LYS A 153 2.23 -7.04 24.23
N GLY A 154 0.96 -7.39 24.31
CA GLY A 154 -0.13 -6.62 23.72
C GLY A 154 -0.56 -7.08 22.33
N TYR A 155 0.26 -7.81 21.59
CA TYR A 155 -0.13 -8.37 20.29
C TYR A 155 -1.32 -9.34 20.44
N GLY A 156 -2.27 -9.29 19.52
CA GLY A 156 -3.43 -10.18 19.53
C GLY A 156 -4.58 -9.70 18.66
N ARG A 157 -5.75 -10.28 18.88
CA ARG A 157 -6.95 -10.03 18.08
C ARG A 157 -7.35 -8.56 17.96
N LYS A 158 -7.20 -7.82 19.07
CA LYS A 158 -7.59 -6.41 19.19
C LYS A 158 -6.42 -5.43 19.03
N CYS A 159 -5.18 -5.94 18.93
CA CYS A 159 -3.98 -5.11 18.80
C CYS A 159 -3.06 -5.71 17.75
N TRP A 160 -3.17 -5.20 16.55
CA TRP A 160 -2.45 -5.66 15.36
C TRP A 160 -2.20 -4.50 14.40
N GLY A 161 -1.36 -4.73 13.41
CA GLY A 161 -1.06 -3.79 12.34
C GLY A 161 0.43 -3.45 12.27
N LEU A 162 1.14 -4.16 11.39
CA LEU A 162 2.56 -3.93 11.11
C LEU A 162 2.69 -3.12 9.82
N THR A 163 3.26 -1.94 9.95
CA THR A 163 3.56 -1.04 8.82
C THR A 163 4.76 -0.16 9.19
N ALA A 164 5.12 0.75 8.29
CA ALA A 164 6.22 1.67 8.53
C ALA A 164 5.89 2.63 9.70
N THR A 165 6.79 2.71 10.66
CA THR A 165 6.69 3.59 11.83
C THR A 165 8.03 3.69 12.57
N ASP A 166 8.11 4.64 13.51
CA ASP A 166 9.22 4.73 14.45
C ASP A 166 9.22 3.58 15.45
N ASN A 167 10.40 3.19 15.89
CA ASN A 167 10.64 2.17 16.90
C ASN A 167 11.88 2.56 17.74
N HIS A 168 12.25 1.72 18.70
CA HIS A 168 13.37 1.99 19.61
C HIS A 168 14.77 2.03 18.94
N GLN A 169 14.86 1.69 17.64
CA GLN A 169 16.09 1.74 16.84
C GLN A 169 16.03 2.80 15.72
N GLY A 170 14.93 3.55 15.63
CA GLY A 170 14.67 4.51 14.56
C GLY A 170 13.46 4.11 13.71
N TYR A 171 13.34 4.66 12.49
CA TYR A 171 12.26 4.36 11.57
C TYR A 171 12.52 3.08 10.78
N SER A 172 11.52 2.21 10.66
CA SER A 172 11.57 1.06 9.75
C SER A 172 10.18 0.59 9.28
N ALA A 173 10.17 -0.14 8.19
CA ALA A 173 8.97 -0.76 7.63
C ALA A 173 8.73 -2.11 8.32
N HIS A 174 7.86 -2.12 9.35
CA HIS A 174 7.52 -3.33 10.09
C HIS A 174 6.60 -4.24 9.27
N CYS A 175 6.90 -5.52 9.32
CA CYS A 175 6.13 -6.62 8.73
C CYS A 175 6.51 -7.92 9.48
N PRO A 176 5.88 -9.07 9.22
CA PRO A 176 6.24 -10.32 9.90
C PRO A 176 7.74 -10.68 9.84
N GLN A 177 8.43 -10.37 8.75
CA GLN A 177 9.87 -10.62 8.63
C GLN A 177 10.74 -9.56 9.34
N ASN A 178 10.19 -8.37 9.57
CA ASN A 178 10.88 -7.25 10.22
C ASN A 178 10.04 -6.71 11.39
N ASP A 179 9.70 -7.57 12.32
CA ASP A 179 8.90 -7.23 13.48
C ASP A 179 9.80 -6.93 14.69
N LEU A 180 9.75 -5.71 15.20
CA LEU A 180 10.47 -5.22 16.36
C LEU A 180 9.59 -4.93 17.57
N GLY A 181 8.36 -5.48 17.60
CA GLY A 181 7.44 -5.34 18.74
C GLY A 181 6.64 -4.04 18.73
N VAL A 182 6.42 -3.43 17.56
CA VAL A 182 5.70 -2.17 17.43
C VAL A 182 4.45 -2.36 16.60
N ILE A 183 3.29 -2.11 17.20
CA ILE A 183 2.00 -2.01 16.50
C ILE A 183 1.76 -0.56 16.13
N THR A 184 1.36 -0.34 14.88
CA THR A 184 0.98 0.97 14.36
C THR A 184 -0.55 1.05 14.27
N PRO A 185 -1.24 1.82 15.13
CA PRO A 185 -2.71 1.88 15.17
C PRO A 185 -3.33 2.21 13.83
N THR A 186 -2.73 3.13 13.06
CA THR A 186 -3.21 3.53 11.74
C THR A 186 -3.24 2.36 10.75
N ALA A 187 -2.36 1.38 10.86
CA ALA A 187 -2.35 0.23 9.95
C ALA A 187 -3.63 -0.61 10.06
N ALA A 188 -4.07 -0.91 11.28
CA ALA A 188 -5.32 -1.62 11.50
C ALA A 188 -6.55 -0.79 11.13
N ILE A 189 -6.55 0.51 11.43
CA ILE A 189 -7.67 1.41 11.14
C ILE A 189 -7.79 1.65 9.62
N SER A 190 -6.70 1.90 8.92
CA SER A 190 -6.69 2.07 7.46
C SER A 190 -7.11 0.81 6.69
N SER A 191 -7.13 -0.33 7.35
CA SER A 191 -7.61 -1.60 6.78
C SER A 191 -9.13 -1.76 6.81
N ILE A 192 -9.89 -0.78 7.30
CA ILE A 192 -11.36 -0.83 7.40
C ILE A 192 -12.06 -1.16 6.07
N PRO A 193 -11.59 -0.72 4.88
CA PRO A 193 -12.23 -1.08 3.62
C PRO A 193 -12.16 -2.58 3.28
N TYR A 194 -11.21 -3.32 3.88
CA TYR A 194 -10.95 -4.74 3.60
C TYR A 194 -11.45 -5.65 4.71
N THR A 195 -11.36 -5.20 5.96
CA THR A 195 -11.67 -5.98 7.16
C THR A 195 -12.44 -5.13 8.20
N PRO A 196 -13.64 -4.60 7.86
CA PRO A 196 -14.33 -3.61 8.69
C PRO A 196 -14.56 -4.09 10.14
N GLU A 197 -14.99 -5.32 10.33
CA GLU A 197 -15.26 -5.86 11.68
C GLU A 197 -13.99 -5.89 12.54
N HIS A 198 -12.89 -6.38 11.99
CA HIS A 198 -11.62 -6.47 12.71
C HIS A 198 -11.00 -5.09 12.98
N SER A 199 -11.11 -4.20 12.01
CA SER A 199 -10.59 -2.83 12.15
C SER A 199 -11.40 -2.04 13.18
N LEU A 200 -12.72 -2.17 13.22
CA LEU A 200 -13.58 -1.54 14.22
C LEU A 200 -13.37 -2.13 15.63
N GLU A 201 -13.20 -3.44 15.74
CA GLU A 201 -12.84 -4.09 17.03
C GLU A 201 -11.53 -3.51 17.58
N THR A 202 -10.53 -3.35 16.73
CA THR A 202 -9.23 -2.80 17.10
C THR A 202 -9.30 -1.30 17.41
N MET A 203 -10.06 -0.52 16.63
CA MET A 203 -10.26 0.90 16.88
C MET A 203 -10.92 1.14 18.26
N ARG A 204 -11.93 0.35 18.62
CA ARG A 204 -12.55 0.41 19.94
C ARG A 204 -11.54 0.12 21.04
N TYR A 205 -10.74 -0.94 20.90
CA TYR A 205 -9.71 -1.29 21.86
C TYR A 205 -8.69 -0.16 22.03
N PHE A 206 -8.23 0.44 20.95
CA PHE A 206 -7.30 1.57 21.01
C PHE A 206 -7.92 2.79 21.70
N TYR A 207 -9.20 3.05 21.47
CA TYR A 207 -9.90 4.18 22.09
C TYR A 207 -10.25 3.92 23.54
N GLU A 208 -10.92 2.79 23.84
CA GLU A 208 -11.49 2.50 25.16
C GLU A 208 -10.44 2.03 26.19
N GLU A 209 -9.47 1.21 25.73
CA GLU A 209 -8.51 0.55 26.64
C GLU A 209 -7.15 1.26 26.68
N LEU A 210 -6.75 1.91 25.59
CA LEU A 210 -5.44 2.55 25.44
C LEU A 210 -5.54 4.06 25.20
N GLY A 211 -6.75 4.63 25.18
CA GLY A 211 -6.99 6.03 24.79
C GLY A 211 -6.10 7.02 25.54
N ASP A 212 -6.03 6.94 26.83
CA ASP A 212 -5.20 7.82 27.69
C ASP A 212 -3.69 7.79 27.35
N ARG A 213 -3.25 6.77 26.58
CA ARG A 213 -1.84 6.60 26.18
C ARG A 213 -1.59 6.88 24.72
N LEU A 214 -2.62 6.76 23.87
CA LEU A 214 -2.49 6.87 22.43
C LEU A 214 -2.93 8.24 21.90
N TRP A 215 -3.92 8.88 22.55
CA TRP A 215 -4.44 10.17 22.12
C TRP A 215 -3.69 11.28 22.81
N GLY A 216 -3.00 12.09 22.03
CA GLY A 216 -2.33 13.30 22.51
C GLY A 216 -3.21 14.54 22.36
N GLU A 217 -2.61 15.71 22.55
CA GLU A 217 -3.29 17.01 22.41
C GLU A 217 -3.89 17.21 20.99
N TYR A 218 -3.31 16.57 20.00
CA TYR A 218 -3.71 16.72 18.58
C TYR A 218 -4.37 15.45 17.97
N GLY A 219 -4.78 14.51 18.81
CA GLY A 219 -5.43 13.25 18.40
C GLY A 219 -4.54 12.03 18.40
#